data_a2af69b82fbb2ead566f43195342fe8f
#
_entry.id   a2af69b82fbb2ead566f43195342fe8f
#
_cell.length_a   1.000
_cell.length_b   1.000
_cell.length_c   1.000
_cell.angle_alpha   90.00
_cell.angle_beta   90.00
_cell.angle_gamma   90.00
#
_symmetry.space_group_name_H-M   'P 1'
#
loop_
_entity.id
_entity.type
_entity.pdbx_description
1 polymer ?
#
loop_
_entity_poly.entity_id
_entity_poly.type
_entity_poly.pdbx_seq_one_letter_code
_entity_poly.pdbx_strand_id
1 'polypeptide(L)'
;MSEYTTVYLRYKNTPLLEYREHPSFEETRNLSKDEIMTAIHEVDEYNKNVRKSFGCELFHLSTTPSRQLDVLQWSSSPQTLTAELLDRVLAFYNEEIEDYKKSIARYKATIAKLETRILKANVELYDKISKDIDEYNESIGFWEEELGNKQYLYNKFYFAKGILDNKSYAEDYELVYTKC
;
A
#
# COMPACT_ATOMS: atom_id res chain seq x y z
N MET A 1 6.35 -3.52 11.79
CA MET A 1 5.50 -2.30 11.74
C MET A 1 4.70 -2.36 10.48
N SER A 2 3.42 -2.03 10.53
CA SER A 2 2.60 -1.92 9.31
C SER A 2 2.80 -0.53 8.73
N GLU A 3 2.94 -0.44 7.42
CA GLU A 3 2.97 0.83 6.69
C GLU A 3 1.56 1.18 6.24
N TYR A 4 1.22 2.44 6.32
CA TYR A 4 -0.08 2.94 5.89
C TYR A 4 0.12 4.01 4.83
N THR A 5 -0.52 3.84 3.68
CA THR A 5 -0.58 4.85 2.64
C THR A 5 -2.03 5.26 2.44
N THR A 6 -2.32 6.54 2.57
CA THR A 6 -3.65 7.08 2.33
C THR A 6 -3.57 8.09 1.19
N VAL A 7 -4.46 7.97 0.22
CA VAL A 7 -4.56 8.88 -0.92
C VAL A 7 -5.84 9.68 -0.81
N TYR A 8 -5.73 10.98 -1.00
CA TYR A 8 -6.83 11.93 -0.91
C TYR A 8 -7.00 12.71 -2.21
N LEU A 9 -8.25 13.06 -2.50
CA LEU A 9 -8.61 14.02 -3.55
C LEU A 9 -8.99 15.35 -2.86
N ARG A 10 -8.36 16.44 -3.27
CA ARG A 10 -8.59 17.77 -2.68
C ARG A 10 -8.68 18.86 -3.73
N TYR A 11 -9.29 19.98 -3.35
CA TYR A 11 -9.23 21.21 -4.16
C TYR A 11 -7.84 21.85 -4.07
N LYS A 12 -7.24 22.19 -5.22
CA LYS A 12 -5.92 22.83 -5.31
C LYS A 12 -5.80 24.12 -4.50
N ASN A 13 -6.87 24.88 -4.43
CA ASN A 13 -6.90 26.17 -3.75
C ASN A 13 -7.17 26.08 -2.25
N THR A 14 -7.35 24.89 -1.69
CA THR A 14 -7.50 24.72 -0.24
C THR A 14 -6.11 24.73 0.41
N PRO A 15 -5.80 25.63 1.37
CA PRO A 15 -4.53 25.58 2.06
C PRO A 15 -4.32 24.24 2.75
N LEU A 16 -3.13 23.63 2.61
CA LEU A 16 -2.71 22.51 3.43
C LEU A 16 -2.28 23.05 4.78
N LEU A 17 -2.85 22.47 5.83
CA LEU A 17 -2.45 22.76 7.20
C LEU A 17 -1.37 21.74 7.62
N GLU A 18 -0.41 22.18 8.40
CA GLU A 18 0.62 21.31 8.97
C GLU A 18 0.19 20.80 10.33
N TYR A 19 0.58 19.57 10.68
CA TYR A 19 0.37 19.04 12.03
C TYR A 19 1.18 19.86 13.05
N ARG A 20 0.57 20.05 14.22
CA ARG A 20 1.26 20.56 15.40
C ARG A 20 1.68 19.38 16.28
N GLU A 21 2.89 19.45 16.80
CA GLU A 21 3.35 18.52 17.81
C GLU A 21 2.67 18.80 19.16
N HIS A 22 2.47 17.75 19.94
CA HIS A 22 2.03 17.93 21.32
C HIS A 22 3.13 18.60 22.14
N PRO A 23 2.75 19.36 23.17
CA PRO A 23 3.75 20.03 24.01
C PRO A 23 4.73 19.03 24.61
N SER A 24 6.01 19.34 24.52
CA SER A 24 7.07 18.53 25.11
C SER A 24 7.01 18.55 26.65
N PHE A 25 7.71 17.60 27.27
CA PHE A 25 7.82 17.57 28.74
C PHE A 25 8.41 18.88 29.30
N GLU A 26 9.37 19.50 28.61
CA GLU A 26 10.00 20.75 29.07
C GLU A 26 9.02 21.92 29.05
N GLU A 27 8.17 22.00 28.03
CA GLU A 27 7.11 23.03 27.92
C GLU A 27 6.02 22.83 28.96
N THR A 28 5.74 21.62 29.38
CA THR A 28 4.66 21.28 30.31
C THR A 28 5.10 21.16 31.78
N ARG A 29 6.41 21.12 32.06
CA ARG A 29 6.94 20.81 33.41
C ARG A 29 6.46 21.73 34.53
N ASN A 30 6.06 22.96 34.21
CA ASN A 30 5.61 23.96 35.19
C ASN A 30 4.08 24.19 35.14
N LEU A 31 3.36 23.44 34.30
CA LEU A 31 1.92 23.52 34.14
C LEU A 31 1.22 22.58 35.11
N SER A 32 0.01 22.95 35.53
CA SER A 32 -0.88 22.04 36.23
C SER A 32 -1.40 20.95 35.30
N LYS A 33 -1.94 19.86 35.86
CA LYS A 33 -2.53 18.78 35.07
C LYS A 33 -3.63 19.27 34.11
N ASP A 34 -4.46 20.22 34.57
CA ASP A 34 -5.57 20.75 33.78
C ASP A 34 -5.07 21.59 32.60
N GLU A 35 -4.02 22.41 32.83
CA GLU A 35 -3.38 23.18 31.76
C GLU A 35 -2.71 22.26 30.71
N ILE A 36 -2.05 21.19 31.14
CA ILE A 36 -1.47 20.17 30.23
C ILE A 36 -2.58 19.51 29.38
N MET A 37 -3.66 19.09 30.02
CA MET A 37 -4.78 18.45 29.30
C MET A 37 -5.44 19.40 28.32
N THR A 38 -5.56 20.70 28.68
CA THR A 38 -6.09 21.72 27.78
C THR A 38 -5.18 21.92 26.57
N ALA A 39 -3.87 22.04 26.77
CA ALA A 39 -2.90 22.19 25.67
C ALA A 39 -2.90 20.99 24.72
N ILE A 40 -2.96 19.77 25.26
CA ILE A 40 -3.08 18.54 24.45
C ILE A 40 -4.38 18.58 23.64
N HIS A 41 -5.50 18.90 24.27
CA HIS A 41 -6.80 18.95 23.58
C HIS A 41 -6.84 19.99 22.46
N GLU A 42 -6.25 21.17 22.66
CA GLU A 42 -6.16 22.20 21.63
C GLU A 42 -5.36 21.72 20.39
N VAL A 43 -4.26 21.00 20.62
CA VAL A 43 -3.46 20.40 19.53
C VAL A 43 -4.25 19.32 18.83
N ASP A 44 -4.95 18.46 19.56
CA ASP A 44 -5.79 17.40 19.00
C ASP A 44 -6.91 17.96 18.12
N GLU A 45 -7.62 18.98 18.59
CA GLU A 45 -8.69 19.64 17.81
C GLU A 45 -8.14 20.35 16.58
N TYR A 46 -6.97 21.01 16.70
CA TYR A 46 -6.30 21.59 15.56
C TYR A 46 -5.92 20.50 14.54
N ASN A 47 -5.31 19.40 14.98
CA ASN A 47 -4.86 18.30 14.11
C ASN A 47 -6.02 17.55 13.44
N LYS A 48 -7.21 17.52 14.05
CA LYS A 48 -8.44 17.05 13.36
C LYS A 48 -8.79 17.93 12.15
N ASN A 49 -8.61 19.25 12.27
CA ASN A 49 -8.85 20.16 11.15
C ASN A 49 -7.75 20.04 10.07
N VAL A 50 -6.51 19.75 10.48
CA VAL A 50 -5.42 19.42 9.54
C VAL A 50 -5.82 18.24 8.66
N ARG A 51 -6.30 17.14 9.24
CA ARG A 51 -6.78 15.98 8.48
C ARG A 51 -7.90 16.34 7.49
N LYS A 52 -8.84 17.20 7.90
CA LYS A 52 -9.90 17.67 7.00
C LYS A 52 -9.37 18.49 5.82
N SER A 53 -8.23 19.19 6.00
CA SER A 53 -7.61 19.95 4.91
C SER A 53 -7.00 19.06 3.81
N PHE A 54 -6.79 17.78 4.08
CA PHE A 54 -6.26 16.83 3.09
C PHE A 54 -7.27 16.48 2.00
N GLY A 55 -8.55 16.74 2.25
CA GLY A 55 -9.63 16.48 1.29
C GLY A 55 -10.37 15.18 1.57
N CYS A 56 -10.99 14.63 0.52
CA CYS A 56 -11.73 13.37 0.58
C CYS A 56 -10.76 12.19 0.44
N GLU A 57 -10.78 11.27 1.38
CA GLU A 57 -10.04 10.02 1.28
C GLU A 57 -10.59 9.19 0.11
N LEU A 58 -9.73 8.84 -0.84
CA LEU A 58 -10.08 7.94 -1.94
C LEU A 58 -9.87 6.48 -1.54
N PHE A 59 -8.75 6.20 -0.89
CA PHE A 59 -8.45 4.87 -0.37
C PHE A 59 -7.33 4.92 0.68
N HIS A 60 -7.38 3.93 1.55
CA HIS A 60 -6.38 3.65 2.56
C HIS A 60 -5.81 2.26 2.34
N LEU A 61 -4.48 2.15 2.37
CA LEU A 61 -3.77 0.90 2.17
C LEU A 61 -2.96 0.60 3.43
N SER A 62 -3.14 -0.61 3.96
CA SER A 62 -2.25 -1.18 4.96
C SER A 62 -1.35 -2.19 4.27
N THR A 63 -0.05 -1.97 4.32
CA THR A 63 0.92 -2.88 3.74
C THR A 63 1.87 -3.36 4.81
N THR A 64 2.23 -4.64 4.76
CA THR A 64 3.36 -5.12 5.56
C THR A 64 4.65 -4.55 4.98
N PRO A 65 5.69 -4.28 5.82
CA PRO A 65 6.95 -3.73 5.35
C PRO A 65 7.65 -4.73 4.43
N SER A 66 7.40 -4.63 3.19
CA SER A 66 8.15 -5.31 2.15
C SER A 66 8.23 -4.35 0.98
N ARG A 67 9.41 -3.97 0.56
CA ARG A 67 9.80 -3.30 -0.72
C ARG A 67 8.80 -2.37 -1.42
N GLN A 68 7.60 -2.18 -0.86
CA GLN A 68 6.37 -2.03 -1.62
C GLN A 68 6.00 -0.64 -2.06
N LEU A 69 6.60 0.37 -1.54
CA LEU A 69 6.35 1.74 -1.98
C LEU A 69 7.56 2.63 -1.69
N ASP A 70 8.77 2.12 -1.94
CA ASP A 70 9.97 2.97 -1.95
C ASP A 70 9.87 4.10 -2.98
N VAL A 71 8.91 3.97 -3.89
CA VAL A 71 8.53 5.03 -4.83
C VAL A 71 7.87 6.21 -4.13
N LEU A 72 7.09 5.97 -3.06
CA LEU A 72 6.46 7.02 -2.25
C LEU A 72 7.29 7.30 -1.01
N GLN A 73 7.65 8.55 -0.82
CA GLN A 73 8.42 8.97 0.35
C GLN A 73 7.57 8.90 1.63
N TRP A 74 8.21 8.52 2.73
CA TRP A 74 7.61 8.58 4.05
C TRP A 74 7.30 10.03 4.43
N SER A 75 6.05 10.31 4.76
CA SER A 75 5.62 11.61 5.22
C SER A 75 4.26 11.53 5.90
N SER A 76 4.20 11.96 7.14
CA SER A 76 2.93 12.19 7.85
C SER A 76 2.20 13.43 7.33
N SER A 77 2.94 14.35 6.71
CA SER A 77 2.37 15.51 6.00
C SER A 77 2.01 15.12 4.57
N PRO A 78 0.90 15.63 4.02
CA PRO A 78 0.49 15.32 2.66
C PRO A 78 1.54 15.74 1.63
N GLN A 79 1.82 14.83 0.72
CA GLN A 79 2.69 15.05 -0.44
C GLN A 79 1.85 14.99 -1.71
N THR A 80 2.16 15.81 -2.69
CA THR A 80 1.46 15.77 -3.98
C THR A 80 1.75 14.44 -4.69
N LEU A 81 0.69 13.76 -5.10
CA LEU A 81 0.77 12.56 -5.91
C LEU A 81 0.65 12.95 -7.39
N THR A 82 1.79 13.25 -8.00
CA THR A 82 1.85 13.67 -9.41
C THR A 82 1.56 12.53 -10.37
N ALA A 83 1.19 12.86 -11.61
CA ALA A 83 0.99 11.86 -12.68
C ALA A 83 2.26 11.02 -12.91
N GLU A 84 3.44 11.65 -12.90
CA GLU A 84 4.73 10.96 -13.02
C GLU A 84 4.97 9.96 -11.86
N LEU A 85 4.65 10.38 -10.64
CA LEU A 85 4.79 9.52 -9.47
C LEU A 85 3.80 8.34 -9.53
N LEU A 86 2.58 8.58 -10.00
CA LEU A 86 1.59 7.53 -10.24
C LEU A 86 2.07 6.54 -11.31
N ASP A 87 2.64 7.02 -12.40
CA ASP A 87 3.20 6.15 -13.45
C ASP A 87 4.31 5.24 -12.89
N ARG A 88 5.15 5.77 -12.01
CA ARG A 88 6.19 4.97 -11.33
C ARG A 88 5.61 3.93 -10.38
N VAL A 89 4.57 4.29 -9.62
CA VAL A 89 3.85 3.35 -8.73
C VAL A 89 3.19 2.24 -9.55
N LEU A 90 2.54 2.58 -10.64
CA LEU A 90 1.88 1.61 -11.53
C LEU A 90 2.89 0.70 -12.22
N ALA A 91 4.03 1.23 -12.66
CA ALA A 91 5.11 0.44 -13.25
C ALA A 91 5.67 -0.57 -12.24
N PHE A 92 5.90 -0.14 -11.00
CA PHE A 92 6.35 -1.01 -9.93
C PHE A 92 5.39 -2.19 -9.67
N TYR A 93 4.10 -1.92 -9.49
CA TYR A 93 3.12 -3.00 -9.29
C TYR A 93 2.96 -3.90 -10.51
N ASN A 94 3.05 -3.34 -11.71
CA ASN A 94 2.98 -4.15 -12.93
C ASN A 94 4.16 -5.11 -13.06
N GLU A 95 5.37 -4.68 -12.71
CA GLU A 95 6.56 -5.53 -12.67
C GLU A 95 6.38 -6.68 -11.66
N GLU A 96 5.94 -6.37 -10.45
CA GLU A 96 5.64 -7.38 -9.43
C GLU A 96 4.58 -8.39 -9.90
N ILE A 97 3.47 -7.92 -10.49
CA ILE A 97 2.41 -8.76 -11.04
C ILE A 97 2.97 -9.73 -12.09
N GLU A 98 3.81 -9.26 -13.00
CA GLU A 98 4.42 -10.11 -14.02
C GLU A 98 5.39 -11.13 -13.42
N ASP A 99 6.13 -10.79 -12.38
CA ASP A 99 7.04 -11.73 -11.72
C ASP A 99 6.29 -12.81 -10.93
N TYR A 100 5.17 -12.47 -10.28
CA TYR A 100 4.29 -13.47 -9.67
C TYR A 100 3.68 -14.42 -10.72
N LYS A 101 3.19 -13.89 -11.84
CA LYS A 101 2.68 -14.74 -12.95
C LYS A 101 3.73 -15.70 -13.48
N LYS A 102 4.97 -15.24 -13.68
CA LYS A 102 6.09 -16.09 -14.12
C LYS A 102 6.40 -17.18 -13.09
N SER A 103 6.39 -16.85 -11.80
CA SER A 103 6.64 -17.81 -10.72
C SER A 103 5.56 -18.89 -10.69
N ILE A 104 4.28 -18.51 -10.74
CA ILE A 104 3.15 -19.44 -10.80
C ILE A 104 3.27 -20.35 -12.02
N ALA A 105 3.55 -19.80 -13.21
CA ALA A 105 3.70 -20.56 -14.43
C ALA A 105 4.85 -21.59 -14.33
N ARG A 106 5.99 -21.21 -13.70
CA ARG A 106 7.13 -22.10 -13.47
C ARG A 106 6.75 -23.26 -12.54
N TYR A 107 6.03 -22.99 -11.44
CA TYR A 107 5.58 -24.05 -10.53
C TYR A 107 4.58 -24.98 -11.20
N LYS A 108 3.59 -24.48 -11.94
CA LYS A 108 2.64 -25.29 -12.71
C LYS A 108 3.35 -26.18 -13.74
N ALA A 109 4.36 -25.66 -14.44
CA ALA A 109 5.17 -26.46 -15.36
C ALA A 109 6.00 -27.56 -14.65
N THR A 110 6.45 -27.28 -13.42
CA THR A 110 7.17 -28.27 -12.60
C THR A 110 6.23 -29.40 -12.17
N ILE A 111 5.03 -29.08 -11.70
CA ILE A 111 4.00 -30.04 -11.34
C ILE A 111 3.67 -30.95 -12.52
N ALA A 112 3.43 -30.42 -13.72
CA ALA A 112 3.13 -31.20 -14.91
C ALA A 112 4.25 -32.22 -15.25
N LYS A 113 5.52 -31.86 -15.00
CA LYS A 113 6.64 -32.82 -15.16
C LYS A 113 6.62 -33.91 -14.08
N LEU A 114 6.31 -33.56 -12.85
CA LEU A 114 6.22 -34.52 -11.74
C LEU A 114 5.04 -35.47 -11.93
N GLU A 115 3.88 -35.01 -12.38
CA GLU A 115 2.72 -35.82 -12.72
C GLU A 115 3.05 -36.83 -13.80
N THR A 116 3.84 -36.47 -14.81
CA THR A 116 4.31 -37.42 -15.83
C THR A 116 5.25 -38.48 -15.25
N ARG A 117 6.07 -38.13 -14.26
CA ARG A 117 7.01 -39.04 -13.58
C ARG A 117 6.31 -39.99 -12.63
N ILE A 118 5.27 -39.52 -11.92
CA ILE A 118 4.54 -40.32 -10.94
C ILE A 118 3.87 -41.55 -11.56
N LEU A 119 3.45 -41.45 -12.84
CA LEU A 119 2.85 -42.56 -13.59
C LEU A 119 3.79 -43.75 -13.78
N LYS A 120 5.09 -43.56 -13.63
CA LYS A 120 6.14 -44.57 -13.82
C LYS A 120 6.88 -44.91 -12.51
N ALA A 121 6.42 -44.38 -11.39
CA ALA A 121 7.08 -44.49 -10.10
C ALA A 121 6.72 -45.84 -9.40
N ASN A 122 7.67 -46.37 -8.61
CA ASN A 122 7.36 -47.39 -7.59
C ASN A 122 6.72 -46.71 -6.39
N VAL A 123 6.24 -47.47 -5.40
CA VAL A 123 5.48 -46.96 -4.25
C VAL A 123 6.26 -45.89 -3.50
N GLU A 124 7.54 -46.13 -3.20
CA GLU A 124 8.36 -45.19 -2.42
C GLU A 124 8.61 -43.86 -3.18
N LEU A 125 8.86 -43.95 -4.47
CA LEU A 125 9.03 -42.78 -5.33
C LEU A 125 7.71 -42.06 -5.55
N TYR A 126 6.60 -42.78 -5.60
CA TYR A 126 5.26 -42.21 -5.70
C TYR A 126 4.96 -41.30 -4.53
N ASP A 127 5.15 -41.79 -3.28
CA ASP A 127 4.89 -41.00 -2.08
C ASP A 127 5.72 -39.70 -2.02
N LYS A 128 7.01 -39.82 -2.42
CA LYS A 128 7.87 -38.64 -2.45
C LYS A 128 7.41 -37.61 -3.50
N ILE A 129 7.10 -38.07 -4.73
CA ILE A 129 6.65 -37.15 -5.78
C ILE A 129 5.30 -36.54 -5.44
N SER A 130 4.39 -37.28 -4.82
CA SER A 130 3.09 -36.78 -4.36
C SER A 130 3.27 -35.64 -3.37
N LYS A 131 4.16 -35.83 -2.39
CA LYS A 131 4.48 -34.79 -1.42
C LYS A 131 5.09 -33.54 -2.07
N ASP A 132 6.02 -33.70 -3.02
CA ASP A 132 6.61 -32.58 -3.76
C ASP A 132 5.51 -31.80 -4.53
N ILE A 133 4.54 -32.50 -5.15
CA ILE A 133 3.40 -31.86 -5.84
C ILE A 133 2.54 -31.07 -4.88
N ASP A 134 2.25 -31.60 -3.68
CA ASP A 134 1.45 -30.91 -2.65
C ASP A 134 2.15 -29.64 -2.20
N GLU A 135 3.47 -29.69 -1.93
CA GLU A 135 4.27 -28.53 -1.54
C GLU A 135 4.28 -27.43 -2.64
N TYR A 136 4.35 -27.83 -3.92
CA TYR A 136 4.24 -26.88 -5.03
C TYR A 136 2.84 -26.26 -5.17
N ASN A 137 1.78 -27.06 -4.92
CA ASN A 137 0.41 -26.55 -4.94
C ASN A 137 0.15 -25.54 -3.83
N GLU A 138 0.67 -25.79 -2.61
CA GLU A 138 0.61 -24.83 -1.51
C GLU A 138 1.34 -23.52 -1.88
N SER A 139 2.53 -23.63 -2.49
CA SER A 139 3.29 -22.48 -2.96
C SER A 139 2.53 -21.69 -4.04
N ILE A 140 1.86 -22.36 -4.97
CA ILE A 140 1.03 -21.71 -5.98
C ILE A 140 -0.12 -20.96 -5.32
N GLY A 141 -0.82 -21.57 -4.36
CA GLY A 141 -1.90 -20.92 -3.62
C GLY A 141 -1.46 -19.62 -2.97
N PHE A 142 -0.30 -19.62 -2.30
CA PHE A 142 0.30 -18.41 -1.73
C PHE A 142 0.59 -17.34 -2.81
N TRP A 143 1.20 -17.73 -3.93
CA TRP A 143 1.54 -16.77 -4.99
C TRP A 143 0.31 -16.23 -5.73
N GLU A 144 -0.76 -17.02 -5.85
CA GLU A 144 -2.03 -16.57 -6.43
C GLU A 144 -2.75 -15.56 -5.52
N GLU A 145 -2.69 -15.75 -4.20
CA GLU A 145 -3.19 -14.78 -3.23
C GLU A 145 -2.42 -13.46 -3.30
N GLU A 146 -1.08 -13.52 -3.29
CA GLU A 146 -0.23 -12.34 -3.41
C GLU A 146 -0.43 -11.60 -4.73
N LEU A 147 -0.59 -12.34 -5.85
CA LEU A 147 -0.94 -11.76 -7.14
C LEU A 147 -2.26 -10.98 -7.08
N GLY A 148 -3.28 -11.55 -6.42
CA GLY A 148 -4.57 -10.88 -6.21
C GLY A 148 -4.42 -9.59 -5.41
N ASN A 149 -3.62 -9.60 -4.34
CA ASN A 149 -3.32 -8.43 -3.53
C ASN A 149 -2.63 -7.33 -4.35
N LYS A 150 -1.62 -7.69 -5.16
CA LYS A 150 -0.91 -6.72 -6.02
C LYS A 150 -1.82 -6.13 -7.08
N GLN A 151 -2.68 -6.93 -7.68
CA GLN A 151 -3.64 -6.47 -8.67
C GLN A 151 -4.67 -5.51 -8.07
N TYR A 152 -5.11 -5.77 -6.85
CA TYR A 152 -5.97 -4.86 -6.11
C TYR A 152 -5.30 -3.51 -5.88
N LEU A 153 -4.04 -3.50 -5.43
CA LEU A 153 -3.27 -2.27 -5.21
C LEU A 153 -3.04 -1.50 -6.52
N TYR A 154 -2.65 -2.18 -7.59
CA TYR A 154 -2.54 -1.60 -8.92
C TYR A 154 -3.82 -0.89 -9.34
N ASN A 155 -4.96 -1.55 -9.21
CA ASN A 155 -6.25 -1.00 -9.60
C ASN A 155 -6.63 0.26 -8.81
N LYS A 156 -6.26 0.36 -7.53
CA LYS A 156 -6.47 1.57 -6.72
C LYS A 156 -5.70 2.77 -7.28
N PHE A 157 -4.42 2.59 -7.58
CA PHE A 157 -3.60 3.66 -8.16
C PHE A 157 -3.98 3.95 -9.62
N TYR A 158 -4.39 2.95 -10.38
CA TYR A 158 -4.89 3.14 -11.74
C TYR A 158 -6.18 3.99 -11.74
N PHE A 159 -7.08 3.76 -10.79
CA PHE A 159 -8.27 4.60 -10.58
C PHE A 159 -7.87 6.05 -10.25
N ALA A 160 -6.92 6.24 -9.33
CA ALA A 160 -6.42 7.57 -8.99
C ALA A 160 -5.82 8.29 -10.21
N LYS A 161 -5.08 7.57 -11.06
CA LYS A 161 -4.56 8.11 -12.32
C LYS A 161 -5.69 8.57 -13.25
N GLY A 162 -6.76 7.80 -13.39
CA GLY A 162 -7.93 8.16 -14.18
C GLY A 162 -8.57 9.49 -13.77
N ILE A 163 -8.50 9.86 -12.48
CA ILE A 163 -8.96 11.17 -11.99
C ILE A 163 -8.06 12.29 -12.53
N LEU A 164 -6.72 12.12 -12.48
CA LEU A 164 -5.78 13.13 -12.98
C LEU A 164 -5.80 13.25 -14.51
N ASP A 165 -6.06 12.15 -15.21
CA ASP A 165 -6.15 12.15 -16.69
C ASP A 165 -7.45 12.81 -17.18
N ASN A 166 -8.45 12.98 -16.31
CA ASN A 166 -9.68 13.69 -16.62
C ASN A 166 -9.49 15.21 -16.44
N LYS A 167 -9.42 15.93 -17.55
CA LYS A 167 -9.18 17.39 -17.56
C LYS A 167 -10.13 18.17 -16.66
N SER A 168 -11.42 17.80 -16.61
CA SER A 168 -12.40 18.48 -15.76
C SER A 168 -12.10 18.39 -14.27
N TYR A 169 -11.51 17.28 -13.83
CA TYR A 169 -11.06 17.13 -12.43
C TYR A 169 -9.67 17.73 -12.21
N ALA A 170 -8.76 17.54 -13.14
CA ALA A 170 -7.37 17.99 -13.02
C ALA A 170 -7.22 19.52 -12.97
N GLU A 171 -8.20 20.32 -13.43
CA GLU A 171 -8.19 21.77 -13.31
C GLU A 171 -8.34 22.22 -11.85
N ASP A 172 -9.31 21.66 -11.13
CA ASP A 172 -9.72 22.10 -9.81
C ASP A 172 -9.15 21.23 -8.68
N TYR A 173 -8.84 19.97 -8.96
CA TYR A 173 -8.44 18.98 -7.97
C TYR A 173 -7.00 18.51 -8.16
N GLU A 174 -6.42 18.08 -7.06
CA GLU A 174 -5.13 17.38 -7.02
C GLU A 174 -5.25 16.14 -6.15
N LEU A 175 -4.32 15.21 -6.36
CA LEU A 175 -4.14 14.07 -5.46
C LEU A 175 -2.99 14.35 -4.50
N VAL A 176 -3.20 14.01 -3.25
CA VAL A 176 -2.13 14.01 -2.24
C VAL A 176 -2.12 12.67 -1.52
N TYR A 177 -0.99 12.32 -0.94
CA TYR A 177 -0.85 11.10 -0.14
C TYR A 177 -0.10 11.37 1.16
N THR A 178 -0.39 10.56 2.17
CA THR A 178 0.44 10.40 3.37
C THR A 178 0.95 8.97 3.42
N LYS A 179 2.19 8.76 3.90
CA LYS A 179 2.76 7.44 4.14
C LYS A 179 3.40 7.41 5.52
N CYS A 180 2.90 6.55 6.41
CA CYS A 180 3.33 6.42 7.82
C CYS A 180 3.72 4.99 8.16
#